data_71139f899d268be0dc382dd2c7693595
#
_entry.id   71139f899d268be0dc382dd2c7693595
#
_cell.length_a   1.000
_cell.length_b   1.000
_cell.length_c   1.000
_cell.angle_alpha   90.00
_cell.angle_beta   90.00
_cell.angle_gamma   90.00
#
_symmetry.space_group_name_H-M   'P 1'
#
loop_
_entity.id
_entity.type
_entity.pdbx_description
1 polymer ?
#
loop_
_entity_poly.entity_id
_entity_poly.type
_entity_poly.pdbx_seq_one_letter_code
_entity_poly.pdbx_strand_id
1 'polypeptide(L)'
;LTNEHVVDNNPNLRAALNYDYDLNDYDEFMHTVEIIKINKQNDLALLKINNPKTLLRPIKISRQSPLVGDQVYAIGHPDFSVWSYTTGYISQIRDDFEWSYSDNFERLADVYETQTPIAEGSSGGPLLNKYGNLIGINTFGDEELSFQNFSLTVNEIINFLK
;
A
#
# COMPACT_ATOMS: atom_id res chain seq x y z
N LEU A 1 -0.84 6.06 5.51
CA LEU A 1 -0.88 6.14 4.06
C LEU A 1 -1.42 4.83 3.51
N THR A 2 -2.30 4.87 2.51
CA THR A 2 -2.91 3.71 1.86
C THR A 2 -3.35 4.10 0.44
N ASN A 3 -3.95 3.17 -0.31
CA ASN A 3 -4.59 3.50 -1.59
C ASN A 3 -5.95 4.19 -1.38
N GLU A 4 -6.35 4.98 -2.37
CA GLU A 4 -7.66 5.65 -2.39
C GLU A 4 -8.78 4.62 -2.54
N HIS A 5 -8.64 3.65 -3.45
CA HIS A 5 -9.66 2.61 -3.67
C HIS A 5 -9.94 1.74 -2.43
N VAL A 6 -9.00 1.63 -1.48
CA VAL A 6 -9.19 0.92 -0.21
C VAL A 6 -10.15 1.67 0.72
N VAL A 7 -10.22 2.99 0.60
CA VAL A 7 -11.02 3.84 1.48
C VAL A 7 -12.25 4.45 0.80
N ASP A 8 -12.35 4.32 -0.53
CA ASP A 8 -13.48 4.87 -1.29
C ASP A 8 -14.80 4.23 -0.84
N ASN A 9 -15.81 5.08 -0.69
CA ASN A 9 -17.18 4.69 -0.32
C ASN A 9 -17.33 3.87 0.99
N ASN A 10 -16.32 3.88 1.87
CA ASN A 10 -16.41 3.22 3.18
C ASN A 10 -16.70 4.23 4.31
N PRO A 11 -17.96 4.36 4.76
CA PRO A 11 -18.33 5.33 5.81
C PRO A 11 -17.81 4.93 7.20
N ASN A 12 -17.36 3.69 7.39
CA ASN A 12 -16.96 3.14 8.69
C ASN A 12 -15.49 2.71 8.69
N LEU A 13 -14.62 3.52 8.10
CA LEU A 13 -13.18 3.25 8.09
C LEU A 13 -12.61 3.08 9.49
N ARG A 14 -11.89 1.99 9.69
CA ARG A 14 -11.20 1.68 10.95
C ARG A 14 -9.79 1.15 10.66
N ALA A 15 -8.89 1.31 11.61
CA ALA A 15 -7.54 0.78 11.55
C ALA A 15 -7.26 -0.11 12.77
N ALA A 16 -6.77 -1.31 12.55
CA ALA A 16 -6.26 -2.19 13.59
C ALA A 16 -4.75 -1.95 13.77
N LEU A 17 -4.30 -1.76 15.00
CA LEU A 17 -2.92 -1.43 15.32
C LEU A 17 -2.21 -2.50 16.15
N ASN A 18 -2.83 -3.62 16.41
CA ASN A 18 -2.28 -4.60 17.33
C ASN A 18 -1.68 -5.83 16.64
N TYR A 19 -0.59 -6.33 17.22
CA TYR A 19 0.12 -7.53 16.78
C TYR A 19 -0.49 -8.81 17.37
N ASP A 20 -1.19 -8.71 18.49
CA ASP A 20 -1.86 -9.84 19.13
C ASP A 20 -3.33 -9.89 18.66
N TYR A 21 -3.49 -10.40 17.46
CA TYR A 21 -4.78 -10.53 16.81
C TYR A 21 -5.52 -11.74 17.39
N ASP A 22 -6.31 -11.54 18.43
CA ASP A 22 -7.36 -12.49 18.78
C ASP A 22 -8.61 -12.14 17.95
N LEU A 23 -8.92 -12.97 16.96
CA LEU A 23 -10.06 -12.80 16.07
C LEU A 23 -11.42 -12.73 16.81
N ASN A 24 -11.45 -13.06 18.09
CA ASN A 24 -12.65 -13.03 18.90
C ASN A 24 -12.95 -11.66 19.53
N ASP A 25 -11.99 -10.72 19.53
CA ASP A 25 -12.12 -9.38 20.13
C ASP A 25 -11.83 -8.24 19.12
N TYR A 26 -12.32 -8.40 17.90
CA TYR A 26 -12.05 -7.51 16.76
C TYR A 26 -12.32 -6.02 17.05
N ASP A 27 -13.37 -5.72 17.79
CA ASP A 27 -13.78 -4.33 18.06
C ASP A 27 -12.89 -3.59 19.07
N GLU A 28 -12.21 -4.30 19.98
CA GLU A 28 -11.37 -3.66 21.01
C GLU A 28 -10.08 -3.04 20.44
N PHE A 29 -9.59 -3.58 19.32
CA PHE A 29 -8.34 -3.15 18.68
C PHE A 29 -8.54 -2.18 17.51
N MET A 30 -9.79 -1.86 17.18
CA MET A 30 -10.12 -0.99 16.06
C MET A 30 -10.14 0.47 16.46
N HIS A 31 -9.37 1.28 15.74
CA HIS A 31 -9.37 2.74 15.88
C HIS A 31 -10.14 3.39 14.76
N THR A 32 -10.90 4.42 15.08
CA THR A 32 -11.49 5.28 14.07
C THR A 32 -10.40 6.05 13.33
N VAL A 33 -10.59 6.26 12.05
CA VAL A 33 -9.68 7.02 11.20
C VAL A 33 -10.40 8.20 10.56
N GLU A 34 -9.64 9.23 10.27
CA GLU A 34 -10.08 10.44 9.56
C GLU A 34 -9.30 10.51 8.24
N ILE A 35 -10.00 10.75 7.13
CA ILE A 35 -9.36 10.98 5.84
C ILE A 35 -8.86 12.41 5.82
N ILE A 36 -7.55 12.59 5.72
CA ILE A 36 -6.88 13.90 5.70
C ILE A 36 -6.72 14.42 4.28
N LYS A 37 -6.36 13.53 3.35
CA LYS A 37 -6.10 13.88 1.95
C LYS A 37 -6.37 12.68 1.06
N ILE A 38 -6.96 12.94 -0.10
CA ILE A 38 -7.17 11.94 -1.16
C ILE A 38 -6.63 12.48 -2.48
N ASN A 39 -6.03 11.60 -3.26
CA ASN A 39 -5.78 11.81 -4.67
C ASN A 39 -6.24 10.56 -5.45
N LYS A 40 -7.41 10.65 -6.07
CA LYS A 40 -8.01 9.55 -6.80
C LYS A 40 -7.22 9.20 -8.06
N GLN A 41 -6.62 10.19 -8.72
CA GLN A 41 -5.84 9.96 -9.94
C GLN A 41 -4.61 9.10 -9.68
N ASN A 42 -3.90 9.35 -8.58
CA ASN A 42 -2.71 8.59 -8.20
C ASN A 42 -3.02 7.47 -7.19
N ASP A 43 -4.31 7.20 -6.94
CA ASP A 43 -4.76 6.15 -6.01
C ASP A 43 -4.09 6.22 -4.62
N LEU A 44 -4.02 7.41 -4.02
CA LEU A 44 -3.42 7.63 -2.69
C LEU A 44 -4.40 8.28 -1.71
N ALA A 45 -4.37 7.81 -0.47
CA ALA A 45 -5.10 8.40 0.65
C ALA A 45 -4.22 8.52 1.90
N LEU A 46 -4.29 9.68 2.56
CA LEU A 46 -3.66 9.93 3.86
C LEU A 46 -4.72 9.87 4.94
N LEU A 47 -4.53 8.98 5.90
CA LEU A 47 -5.41 8.79 7.03
C LEU A 47 -4.75 9.22 8.33
N LYS A 48 -5.53 9.76 9.24
CA LYS A 48 -5.15 9.99 10.62
C LYS A 48 -5.87 8.98 11.52
N ILE A 49 -5.11 8.25 12.30
CA ILE A 49 -5.65 7.33 13.31
C ILE A 49 -5.94 8.13 14.57
N ASN A 50 -7.19 8.07 15.06
CA ASN A 50 -7.62 8.81 16.23
C ASN A 50 -7.25 8.05 17.51
N ASN A 51 -6.58 8.76 18.44
CA ASN A 51 -6.23 8.27 19.78
C ASN A 51 -5.59 6.86 19.78
N PRO A 52 -4.48 6.63 19.06
CA PRO A 52 -3.82 5.34 19.09
C PRO A 52 -3.34 5.05 20.52
N LYS A 53 -3.77 3.92 21.09
CA LYS A 53 -3.37 3.49 22.43
C LYS A 53 -1.93 2.97 22.49
N THR A 54 -1.32 2.77 21.33
CA THR A 54 0.02 2.20 21.16
C THR A 54 0.95 3.22 20.53
N LEU A 55 2.21 3.24 20.94
CA LEU A 55 3.23 4.06 20.31
C LEU A 55 3.50 3.56 18.89
N LEU A 56 3.12 4.36 17.91
CA LEU A 56 3.37 4.06 16.51
C LEU A 56 4.83 4.39 16.15
N ARG A 57 5.47 3.45 15.47
CA ARG A 57 6.82 3.64 14.93
C ARG A 57 6.72 3.85 13.41
N PRO A 58 6.95 5.06 12.90
CA PRO A 58 6.83 5.31 11.46
C PRO A 58 7.93 4.60 10.67
N ILE A 59 7.56 4.06 9.51
CA ILE A 59 8.52 3.56 8.53
C ILE A 59 9.20 4.79 7.88
N LYS A 60 10.51 4.72 7.71
CA LYS A 60 11.25 5.77 7.01
C LYS A 60 10.98 5.70 5.50
N ILE A 61 10.58 6.80 4.91
CA ILE A 61 10.43 6.93 3.46
C ILE A 61 11.83 7.06 2.84
N SER A 62 12.14 6.23 1.84
CA SER A 62 13.38 6.32 1.08
C SER A 62 13.44 7.65 0.31
N ARG A 63 14.64 8.21 0.21
CA ARG A 63 14.90 9.38 -0.65
C ARG A 63 15.45 8.97 -2.03
N GLN A 64 15.63 7.67 -2.24
CA GLN A 64 16.19 7.12 -3.47
C GLN A 64 15.18 6.11 -4.03
N SER A 65 14.91 6.24 -5.31
CA SER A 65 14.16 5.24 -6.06
C SER A 65 15.00 3.97 -6.23
N PRO A 66 14.38 2.79 -6.20
CA PRO A 66 15.07 1.55 -6.53
C PRO A 66 15.45 1.52 -8.01
N LEU A 67 16.34 0.63 -8.37
CA LEU A 67 16.70 0.29 -9.75
C LEU A 67 16.05 -1.04 -10.15
N VAL A 68 15.90 -1.27 -11.45
CA VAL A 68 15.53 -2.57 -12.00
C VAL A 68 16.56 -3.61 -11.53
N GLY A 69 16.06 -4.74 -11.02
CA GLY A 69 16.86 -5.80 -10.41
C GLY A 69 17.09 -5.65 -8.90
N ASP A 70 16.69 -4.54 -8.29
CA ASP A 70 16.75 -4.40 -6.83
C ASP A 70 15.74 -5.33 -6.15
N GLN A 71 16.19 -6.01 -5.09
CA GLN A 71 15.34 -6.83 -4.25
C GLN A 71 14.42 -5.97 -3.39
N VAL A 72 13.14 -6.35 -3.35
CA VAL A 72 12.09 -5.64 -2.63
C VAL A 72 11.20 -6.60 -1.84
N TYR A 73 10.46 -6.04 -0.89
CA TYR A 73 9.65 -6.78 0.08
C TYR A 73 8.29 -6.11 0.20
N ALA A 74 7.23 -6.89 0.07
CA ALA A 74 5.87 -6.42 0.32
C ALA A 74 5.32 -6.99 1.62
N ILE A 75 4.54 -6.18 2.34
CA ILE A 75 3.78 -6.60 3.50
C ILE A 75 2.32 -6.30 3.23
N GLY A 76 1.43 -7.24 3.54
CA GLY A 76 0.00 -7.11 3.31
C GLY A 76 -0.81 -8.10 4.12
N HIS A 77 -2.10 -8.15 3.83
CA HIS A 77 -3.07 -9.05 4.46
C HIS A 77 -3.85 -9.83 3.39
N PRO A 78 -3.19 -10.55 2.45
CA PRO A 78 -3.88 -11.24 1.37
C PRO A 78 -4.77 -12.36 1.92
N ASP A 79 -5.99 -12.49 1.39
CA ASP A 79 -6.90 -13.60 1.65
C ASP A 79 -7.03 -13.96 3.13
N PHE A 80 -7.20 -12.97 4.02
CA PHE A 80 -7.25 -13.14 5.47
C PHE A 80 -5.94 -13.64 6.13
N SER A 81 -4.84 -13.76 5.38
CA SER A 81 -3.51 -14.04 5.93
C SER A 81 -2.93 -12.76 6.52
N VAL A 82 -3.03 -12.62 7.84
CA VAL A 82 -2.55 -11.42 8.55
C VAL A 82 -1.03 -11.34 8.49
N TRP A 83 -0.47 -10.18 8.13
CA TRP A 83 0.97 -9.92 8.09
C TRP A 83 1.76 -10.80 7.13
N SER A 84 1.19 -11.06 5.96
CA SER A 84 1.93 -11.76 4.90
C SER A 84 3.14 -10.93 4.46
N TYR A 85 4.27 -11.62 4.34
CA TYR A 85 5.54 -11.05 3.91
C TYR A 85 5.99 -11.79 2.64
N THR A 86 6.16 -11.05 1.56
CA THR A 86 6.61 -11.59 0.28
C THR A 86 7.84 -10.85 -0.21
N THR A 87 8.62 -11.47 -1.10
CA THR A 87 9.83 -10.87 -1.67
C THR A 87 9.89 -11.12 -3.17
N GLY A 88 10.50 -10.20 -3.87
CA GLY A 88 10.72 -10.24 -5.30
C GLY A 88 11.75 -9.20 -5.73
N TYR A 89 11.65 -8.79 -6.98
CA TYR A 89 12.57 -7.81 -7.58
C TYR A 89 11.78 -6.77 -8.37
N ILE A 90 12.33 -5.56 -8.49
CA ILE A 90 11.83 -4.58 -9.47
C ILE A 90 12.11 -5.13 -10.86
N SER A 91 11.07 -5.39 -11.64
CA SER A 91 11.17 -5.85 -13.02
C SER A 91 11.19 -4.68 -14.00
N GLN A 92 10.42 -3.61 -13.71
CA GLN A 92 10.36 -2.43 -14.55
C GLN A 92 9.97 -1.19 -13.72
N ILE A 93 10.33 -0.02 -14.20
CA ILE A 93 9.82 1.27 -13.73
C ILE A 93 9.03 1.85 -14.90
N ARG A 94 7.78 2.23 -14.66
CA ARG A 94 6.90 2.77 -15.69
C ARG A 94 6.44 4.17 -15.27
N ASP A 95 6.78 5.13 -16.08
CA ASP A 95 6.31 6.50 -15.93
C ASP A 95 4.93 6.64 -16.59
N ASP A 96 4.07 7.49 -16.02
CA ASP A 96 2.74 7.81 -16.56
C ASP A 96 1.91 6.55 -16.92
N PHE A 97 1.90 5.56 -16.04
CA PHE A 97 1.15 4.32 -16.24
C PHE A 97 -0.33 4.54 -15.97
N GLU A 98 -1.17 4.12 -16.93
CA GLU A 98 -2.63 4.26 -16.85
C GLU A 98 -3.27 2.92 -16.46
N TRP A 99 -4.24 2.97 -15.55
CA TRP A 99 -5.08 1.81 -15.17
C TRP A 99 -6.45 2.26 -14.69
N SER A 100 -7.39 1.32 -14.67
CA SER A 100 -8.72 1.53 -14.06
C SER A 100 -9.15 0.30 -13.29
N TYR A 101 -10.00 0.51 -12.28
CA TYR A 101 -10.73 -0.55 -11.60
C TYR A 101 -12.16 -0.67 -12.17
N SER A 102 -13.00 -1.42 -11.48
CA SER A 102 -14.41 -1.60 -11.85
C SER A 102 -15.23 -0.28 -11.82
N ASP A 103 -14.70 0.79 -11.22
CA ASP A 103 -15.30 2.12 -11.19
C ASP A 103 -15.15 2.89 -12.52
N ASN A 104 -14.43 2.33 -13.50
CA ASN A 104 -14.10 2.92 -14.80
C ASN A 104 -13.44 4.31 -14.72
N PHE A 105 -12.85 4.66 -13.56
CA PHE A 105 -12.08 5.89 -13.43
C PHE A 105 -10.64 5.62 -13.86
N GLU A 106 -10.15 6.38 -14.85
CA GLU A 106 -8.75 6.30 -15.30
C GLU A 106 -7.83 6.91 -14.23
N ARG A 107 -6.90 6.11 -13.78
CA ARG A 107 -5.82 6.50 -12.89
C ARG A 107 -4.52 6.63 -13.67
N LEU A 108 -3.65 7.49 -13.21
CA LEU A 108 -2.37 7.79 -13.86
C LEU A 108 -1.33 8.05 -12.78
N ALA A 109 -0.26 7.28 -12.76
CA ALA A 109 0.88 7.51 -11.86
C ALA A 109 2.13 6.77 -12.33
N ASP A 110 3.28 7.14 -11.78
CA ASP A 110 4.49 6.36 -11.91
C ASP A 110 4.43 5.12 -11.01
N VAL A 111 4.73 3.95 -11.57
CA VAL A 111 4.66 2.68 -10.86
C VAL A 111 5.93 1.85 -11.00
N TYR A 112 6.22 1.07 -9.96
CA TYR A 112 7.16 -0.04 -10.05
C TYR A 112 6.38 -1.30 -10.42
N GLU A 113 6.81 -1.98 -11.49
CA GLU A 113 6.42 -3.35 -11.76
C GLU A 113 7.36 -4.28 -11.02
N THR A 114 6.81 -5.24 -10.29
CA THR A 114 7.59 -6.16 -9.45
C THR A 114 7.14 -7.60 -9.65
N GLN A 115 8.03 -8.53 -9.36
CA GLN A 115 7.73 -9.95 -9.24
C GLN A 115 7.37 -10.35 -7.81
N THR A 116 7.16 -9.36 -6.92
CA THR A 116 6.79 -9.60 -5.53
C THR A 116 5.33 -10.02 -5.48
N PRO A 117 5.00 -11.25 -5.05
CA PRO A 117 3.62 -11.69 -5.00
C PRO A 117 2.78 -10.79 -4.08
N ILE A 118 1.69 -10.26 -4.62
CA ILE A 118 0.63 -9.58 -3.89
C ILE A 118 -0.72 -10.16 -4.32
N ALA A 119 -1.72 -10.07 -3.48
CA ALA A 119 -3.08 -10.49 -3.76
C ALA A 119 -4.07 -9.49 -3.15
N GLU A 120 -5.36 -9.71 -3.36
CA GLU A 120 -6.41 -8.90 -2.73
C GLU A 120 -6.16 -8.80 -1.21
N GLY A 121 -6.25 -7.59 -0.65
CA GLY A 121 -5.86 -7.27 0.72
C GLY A 121 -4.40 -6.81 0.89
N SER A 122 -3.56 -6.90 -0.14
CA SER A 122 -2.20 -6.32 -0.12
C SER A 122 -2.19 -4.83 -0.49
N SER A 123 -3.25 -4.32 -1.13
CA SER A 123 -3.38 -2.91 -1.53
C SER A 123 -3.27 -1.97 -0.34
N GLY A 124 -2.52 -0.88 -0.50
CA GLY A 124 -2.22 0.08 0.56
C GLY A 124 -1.08 -0.35 1.48
N GLY A 125 -0.62 -1.59 1.39
CA GLY A 125 0.54 -2.09 2.11
C GLY A 125 1.86 -1.55 1.55
N PRO A 126 2.94 -1.57 2.35
CA PRO A 126 4.23 -1.03 1.95
C PRO A 126 5.00 -1.97 1.01
N LEU A 127 5.64 -1.38 0.00
CA LEU A 127 6.80 -1.96 -0.67
C LEU A 127 8.06 -1.40 -0.04
N LEU A 128 8.96 -2.28 0.42
CA LEU A 128 10.16 -1.92 1.16
C LEU A 128 11.42 -2.31 0.41
N ASN A 129 12.48 -1.54 0.59
CA ASN A 129 13.81 -1.95 0.16
C ASN A 129 14.49 -2.86 1.21
N LYS A 130 15.68 -3.38 0.90
CA LYS A 130 16.48 -4.26 1.79
C LYS A 130 16.86 -3.65 3.14
N TYR A 131 16.67 -2.34 3.34
CA TYR A 131 16.92 -1.64 4.60
C TYR A 131 15.65 -1.40 5.41
N GLY A 132 14.50 -1.90 4.95
CA GLY A 132 13.19 -1.67 5.55
C GLY A 132 12.64 -0.26 5.36
N ASN A 133 13.17 0.52 4.42
CA ASN A 133 12.62 1.84 4.07
C ASN A 133 11.49 1.68 3.04
N LEU A 134 10.45 2.49 3.18
CA LEU A 134 9.34 2.57 2.23
C LEU A 134 9.83 3.12 0.89
N ILE A 135 9.60 2.38 -0.17
CA ILE A 135 9.88 2.77 -1.55
C ILE A 135 8.64 2.82 -2.42
N GLY A 136 7.53 2.23 -2.00
CA GLY A 136 6.29 2.23 -2.76
C GLY A 136 5.09 1.82 -1.90
N ILE A 137 3.89 1.94 -2.48
CA ILE A 137 2.63 1.42 -1.94
C ILE A 137 2.09 0.39 -2.93
N ASN A 138 1.88 -0.85 -2.47
CA ASN A 138 1.29 -1.90 -3.29
C ASN A 138 -0.12 -1.47 -3.71
N THR A 139 -0.47 -1.65 -4.97
CA THR A 139 -1.75 -1.14 -5.47
C THR A 139 -2.57 -2.19 -6.23
N PHE A 140 -2.04 -2.82 -7.27
CA PHE A 140 -2.75 -3.86 -8.00
C PHE A 140 -1.80 -4.91 -8.57
N GLY A 141 -2.33 -6.08 -8.91
CA GLY A 141 -1.65 -7.12 -9.66
C GLY A 141 -2.46 -7.50 -10.90
N ASP A 142 -1.81 -8.14 -11.85
CA ASP A 142 -2.47 -8.79 -12.96
C ASP A 142 -2.92 -10.19 -12.50
N GLU A 143 -4.23 -10.44 -12.50
CA GLU A 143 -4.80 -11.73 -12.06
C GLU A 143 -4.38 -12.90 -12.96
N GLU A 144 -4.11 -12.64 -14.25
CA GLU A 144 -3.69 -13.65 -15.21
C GLU A 144 -2.17 -13.88 -15.16
N LEU A 145 -1.40 -12.84 -14.80
CA LEU A 145 0.04 -12.83 -14.78
C LEU A 145 0.57 -12.58 -13.36
N SER A 146 0.59 -13.60 -12.53
CA SER A 146 0.98 -13.53 -11.12
C SER A 146 2.37 -12.94 -10.83
N PHE A 147 3.18 -12.72 -11.87
CA PHE A 147 4.50 -12.08 -11.78
C PHE A 147 4.48 -10.58 -12.16
N GLN A 148 3.32 -10.02 -12.51
CA GLN A 148 3.16 -8.60 -12.79
C GLN A 148 2.34 -7.95 -11.68
N ASN A 149 3.04 -7.39 -10.72
CA ASN A 149 2.45 -6.68 -9.59
C ASN A 149 2.96 -5.25 -9.56
N PHE A 150 2.11 -4.32 -9.20
CA PHE A 150 2.38 -2.89 -9.32
C PHE A 150 2.31 -2.19 -7.97
N SER A 151 3.25 -1.27 -7.77
CA SER A 151 3.29 -0.41 -6.59
C SER A 151 3.54 1.03 -7.03
N LEU A 152 2.81 1.97 -6.45
CA LEU A 152 3.07 3.39 -6.64
C LEU A 152 4.48 3.75 -6.22
N THR A 153 5.16 4.61 -6.97
CA THR A 153 6.56 4.94 -6.69
C THR A 153 6.73 5.79 -5.44
N VAL A 154 7.94 5.80 -4.89
CA VAL A 154 8.29 6.68 -3.76
C VAL A 154 8.16 8.16 -4.12
N ASN A 155 8.35 8.54 -5.39
CA ASN A 155 8.18 9.90 -5.85
C ASN A 155 6.71 10.34 -5.79
N GLU A 156 5.78 9.46 -6.19
CA GLU A 156 4.35 9.70 -6.04
C GLU A 156 3.98 9.94 -4.57
N ILE A 157 4.50 9.11 -3.67
CA ILE A 157 4.29 9.25 -2.22
C ILE A 157 4.82 10.60 -1.72
N ILE A 158 6.06 10.96 -2.07
CA ILE A 158 6.68 12.22 -1.63
C ILE A 158 5.91 13.43 -2.15
N ASN A 159 5.48 13.39 -3.41
CA ASN A 159 4.70 14.47 -4.02
C ASN A 159 3.32 14.59 -3.37
N PHE A 160 2.67 13.48 -3.10
CA PHE A 160 1.38 13.46 -2.42
C PHE A 160 1.45 14.02 -0.99
N LEU A 161 2.54 13.81 -0.27
CA LEU A 161 2.70 14.26 1.13
C LEU A 161 3.12 15.74 1.29
N LYS A 162 3.48 16.43 0.20
CA LYS A 162 3.71 17.91 0.19
C LYS A 162 2.37 18.65 0.20
#